data_e0488227c7c332f7a69771efebd6bb1f
#
_entry.id   e0488227c7c332f7a69771efebd6bb1f
#
_cell.length_a   1.000
_cell.length_b   1.000
_cell.length_c   1.000
_cell.angle_alpha   90.00
_cell.angle_beta   90.00
_cell.angle_gamma   90.00
#
_symmetry.space_group_name_H-M   'P 1'
#
loop_
_entity.id
_entity.type
_entity.pdbx_description
1 polymer ?
#
loop_
_entity_poly.entity_id
_entity_poly.type
_entity_poly.pdbx_seq_one_letter_code
_entity_poly.pdbx_strand_id
1 'polypeptide(L)'
;MNMPVFEHSVSSLRALIQNENQPLRKVSDLLKYDPGLYFSLLKYINASSKRGDITSISQAVSLIGAEGIENFILQQDHYLDNNYRLFWCFAGIAGGTAALINARVDIADEDEAFFAGLLPSVGMLLMLKAHPHYNRIMELLLKVPGDQRVFIEEGLYKTDHLDQLDKNMSSPKIYRDVIDLMVNIFGKNGQRERLCEIPSKLSVAHKSLELFKLVETAEAAARTLLFPSIVEAQEKFRELAKVYFKIPENDIEELLAEVLNQFDLACKEFNAEGLSEQCVSNAENCRTQGIPFLTKSGALKKSLKEIYAANSEDKNILIFGESSVGKRLLAISLHSRPDNPRRHKPFLEIHCAALSGDTFDMELFGATGGVFGLEKHKGALELADGGTILLKDIDMMPMIQQDSFAQTLWKDEFYKIGETHQESFDIKFSMTSRKNIINEAKEGRFSAKLLKVLNPVSMHIPPLSERREDIEFIANALIEKYNLTLTDRALRLGLRESYETLPFHDNLRDLKRLLFFLSAKHRLKS
;
A
#
# COMPACT_ATOMS: atom_id res chain seq x y z
N MET A 1 28.12 11.20 11.24
CA MET A 1 28.13 10.39 9.99
C MET A 1 27.18 11.09 9.03
N ASN A 2 27.69 11.79 7.99
CA ASN A 2 26.85 12.58 7.10
C ASN A 2 26.01 11.65 6.20
N MET A 3 24.71 11.93 6.14
CA MET A 3 23.78 11.26 5.21
C MET A 3 23.81 11.95 3.86
N PRO A 4 23.47 11.25 2.77
CA PRO A 4 23.15 11.92 1.52
C PRO A 4 21.97 12.88 1.72
N VAL A 5 22.12 14.14 1.28
CA VAL A 5 21.12 15.21 1.39
C VAL A 5 20.87 15.85 0.04
N PHE A 6 19.70 16.44 -0.17
CA PHE A 6 19.38 17.05 -1.45
C PHE A 6 19.98 18.46 -1.57
N GLU A 7 20.62 18.74 -2.70
CA GLU A 7 21.27 20.03 -2.97
C GLU A 7 20.26 21.19 -2.88
N HIS A 8 19.07 21.02 -3.44
CA HIS A 8 18.01 22.04 -3.37
C HIS A 8 17.52 22.29 -1.95
N SER A 9 17.42 21.24 -1.09
CA SER A 9 17.06 21.40 0.32
C SER A 9 18.07 22.27 1.07
N VAL A 10 19.36 21.99 0.89
CA VAL A 10 20.44 22.73 1.52
C VAL A 10 20.48 24.20 1.04
N SER A 11 20.30 24.43 -0.27
CA SER A 11 20.30 25.77 -0.87
C SER A 11 19.13 26.62 -0.35
N SER A 12 17.92 26.05 -0.29
CA SER A 12 16.72 26.74 0.23
C SER A 12 16.84 27.06 1.72
N LEU A 13 17.36 26.11 2.51
CA LEU A 13 17.59 26.33 3.94
C LEU A 13 18.63 27.42 4.20
N ARG A 14 19.73 27.46 3.46
CA ARG A 14 20.73 28.53 3.58
C ARG A 14 20.14 29.89 3.29
N ALA A 15 19.37 30.02 2.19
CA ALA A 15 18.69 31.26 1.83
C ALA A 15 17.69 31.71 2.91
N LEU A 16 16.98 30.74 3.54
CA LEU A 16 16.03 31.02 4.62
C LEU A 16 16.71 31.50 5.89
N ILE A 17 17.82 30.87 6.32
CA ILE A 17 18.54 31.20 7.55
C ILE A 17 19.23 32.57 7.45
N GLN A 18 19.73 32.94 6.27
CA GLN A 18 20.32 34.25 6.02
C GLN A 18 19.31 35.41 6.10
N ASN A 19 18.03 35.12 6.08
CA ASN A 19 16.97 36.12 6.25
C ASN A 19 16.56 36.19 7.72
N GLU A 20 17.18 37.11 8.51
CA GLU A 20 16.98 37.29 9.96
C GLU A 20 15.52 37.48 10.40
N ASN A 21 14.61 37.83 9.50
CA ASN A 21 13.20 38.07 9.80
C ASN A 21 12.31 36.81 9.66
N GLN A 22 12.87 35.66 9.32
CA GLN A 22 12.09 34.43 9.15
C GLN A 22 11.98 33.63 10.47
N PRO A 23 10.77 33.12 10.78
CA PRO A 23 10.57 32.32 11.99
C PRO A 23 11.27 30.95 11.85
N LEU A 24 11.92 30.47 12.94
CA LEU A 24 12.54 29.16 13.01
C LEU A 24 11.59 28.01 12.63
N ARG A 25 10.29 28.20 12.77
CA ARG A 25 9.27 27.23 12.33
C ARG A 25 9.38 26.93 10.83
N LYS A 26 9.61 27.93 9.98
CA LYS A 26 9.83 27.69 8.55
C LYS A 26 11.04 26.83 8.24
N VAL A 27 12.09 26.95 9.07
CA VAL A 27 13.29 26.11 8.95
C VAL A 27 12.95 24.65 9.26
N SER A 28 12.18 24.38 10.33
CA SER A 28 11.73 23.02 10.64
C SER A 28 10.80 22.47 9.55
N ASP A 29 9.90 23.28 9.02
CA ASP A 29 8.98 22.89 7.95
C ASP A 29 9.69 22.49 6.65
N LEU A 30 10.81 23.11 6.33
CA LEU A 30 11.64 22.71 5.19
C LEU A 30 12.52 21.48 5.50
N LEU A 31 13.15 21.45 6.67
CA LEU A 31 14.02 20.35 7.08
C LEU A 31 13.31 18.98 7.04
N LYS A 32 12.02 18.96 7.39
CA LYS A 32 11.26 17.70 7.46
C LYS A 32 11.11 16.99 6.11
N TYR A 33 11.18 17.71 4.98
CA TYR A 33 11.07 17.10 3.65
C TYR A 33 12.38 16.48 3.13
N ASP A 34 13.51 16.66 3.81
CA ASP A 34 14.76 15.99 3.45
C ASP A 34 15.06 14.87 4.45
N PRO A 35 14.86 13.59 4.08
CA PRO A 35 15.04 12.47 4.99
C PRO A 35 16.47 12.34 5.51
N GLY A 36 17.47 12.75 4.72
CA GLY A 36 18.87 12.74 5.13
C GLY A 36 19.19 13.81 6.17
N LEU A 37 18.70 15.03 5.97
CA LEU A 37 18.86 16.13 6.96
C LEU A 37 18.09 15.84 8.24
N TYR A 38 16.83 15.40 8.14
CA TYR A 38 16.02 15.11 9.31
C TYR A 38 16.70 14.04 10.20
N PHE A 39 17.05 12.91 9.60
CA PHE A 39 17.74 11.82 10.31
C PHE A 39 19.05 12.28 10.92
N SER A 40 19.89 13.00 10.15
CA SER A 40 21.20 13.47 10.62
C SER A 40 21.07 14.43 11.78
N LEU A 41 20.09 15.34 11.76
CA LEU A 41 19.84 16.31 12.82
C LEU A 41 19.37 15.64 14.11
N LEU A 42 18.39 14.73 14.02
CA LEU A 42 17.95 13.95 15.19
C LEU A 42 19.09 13.16 15.80
N LYS A 43 19.91 12.53 14.99
CA LYS A 43 21.07 11.75 15.44
C LYS A 43 22.12 12.65 16.11
N TYR A 44 22.41 13.81 15.53
CA TYR A 44 23.36 14.78 16.08
C TYR A 44 22.94 15.28 17.47
N ILE A 45 21.67 15.64 17.63
CA ILE A 45 21.14 16.18 18.88
C ILE A 45 21.05 15.10 19.96
N ASN A 46 20.53 13.92 19.61
CA ASN A 46 20.39 12.83 20.58
C ASN A 46 21.74 12.26 21.04
N ALA A 47 22.80 12.33 20.22
CA ALA A 47 24.15 11.98 20.64
C ALA A 47 24.72 12.94 21.72
N SER A 48 24.27 14.19 21.71
CA SER A 48 24.76 15.25 22.64
C SER A 48 23.82 15.52 23.81
N SER A 49 22.57 15.04 23.75
CA SER A 49 21.52 15.36 24.72
C SER A 49 21.61 14.50 25.96
N LYS A 50 21.63 15.18 27.13
CA LYS A 50 21.44 14.55 28.48
C LYS A 50 19.97 14.62 28.93
N ARG A 51 19.05 15.17 28.12
CA ARG A 51 17.68 15.53 28.53
C ARG A 51 16.59 14.56 28.06
N GLY A 52 16.94 13.37 27.54
CA GLY A 52 16.00 12.39 26.97
C GLY A 52 16.00 12.39 25.44
N ASP A 53 15.22 11.50 24.88
CA ASP A 53 15.11 11.33 23.43
C ASP A 53 14.30 12.48 22.79
N ILE A 54 14.91 13.18 21.84
CA ILE A 54 14.27 14.19 21.01
C ILE A 54 13.74 13.51 19.76
N THR A 55 12.42 13.56 19.58
CA THR A 55 11.69 12.85 18.52
C THR A 55 11.21 13.78 17.40
N SER A 56 11.11 15.10 17.68
CA SER A 56 10.56 16.12 16.81
C SER A 56 11.64 17.01 16.22
N ILE A 57 11.51 17.31 14.90
CA ILE A 57 12.41 18.25 14.21
C ILE A 57 12.24 19.68 14.76
N SER A 58 11.03 20.07 15.14
CA SER A 58 10.73 21.38 15.70
C SER A 58 11.40 21.57 17.06
N GLN A 59 11.44 20.53 17.90
CA GLN A 59 12.19 20.53 19.15
C GLN A 59 13.69 20.63 18.89
N ALA A 60 14.20 19.86 17.91
CA ALA A 60 15.60 19.85 17.51
C ALA A 60 16.07 21.25 17.07
N VAL A 61 15.31 21.87 16.18
CA VAL A 61 15.55 23.23 15.65
C VAL A 61 15.53 24.28 16.78
N SER A 62 14.56 24.18 17.68
CA SER A 62 14.44 25.09 18.83
C SER A 62 15.61 24.99 19.80
N LEU A 63 16.22 23.81 19.94
CA LEU A 63 17.35 23.59 20.87
C LEU A 63 18.67 24.16 20.36
N ILE A 64 18.95 24.06 19.04
CA ILE A 64 20.24 24.53 18.50
C ILE A 64 20.17 25.93 17.92
N GLY A 65 18.97 26.45 17.63
CA GLY A 65 18.77 27.78 17.06
C GLY A 65 19.30 27.93 15.62
N ALA A 66 19.16 29.12 15.04
CA ALA A 66 19.55 29.40 13.66
C ALA A 66 21.04 29.16 13.41
N GLU A 67 21.92 29.64 14.28
CA GLU A 67 23.37 29.47 14.16
C GLU A 67 23.78 27.99 14.23
N GLY A 68 23.15 27.22 15.13
CA GLY A 68 23.41 25.79 15.24
C GLY A 68 22.99 25.01 14.00
N ILE A 69 21.87 25.41 13.37
CA ILE A 69 21.41 24.80 12.11
C ILE A 69 22.33 25.19 10.96
N GLU A 70 22.76 26.44 10.86
CA GLU A 70 23.72 26.88 9.83
C GLU A 70 25.01 26.06 9.91
N ASN A 71 25.59 25.93 11.11
CA ASN A 71 26.76 25.12 11.35
C ASN A 71 26.53 23.63 11.00
N PHE A 72 25.35 23.09 11.30
CA PHE A 72 24.98 21.72 10.96
C PHE A 72 24.89 21.53 9.42
N ILE A 73 24.28 22.47 8.70
CA ILE A 73 24.15 22.43 7.23
C ILE A 73 25.53 22.57 6.55
N LEU A 74 26.41 23.40 7.09
CA LEU A 74 27.77 23.58 6.55
C LEU A 74 28.63 22.31 6.66
N GLN A 75 28.31 21.40 7.57
CA GLN A 75 29.01 20.12 7.75
C GLN A 75 28.54 19.03 6.76
N GLN A 76 27.48 19.28 5.98
CA GLN A 76 27.01 18.30 4.99
C GLN A 76 27.93 18.34 3.75
N ASP A 77 28.40 17.17 3.33
CA ASP A 77 29.40 16.99 2.29
C ASP A 77 28.99 16.03 1.16
N HIS A 78 27.81 15.40 1.30
CA HIS A 78 27.30 14.43 0.33
C HIS A 78 25.96 14.88 -0.25
N TYR A 79 25.98 15.46 -1.44
CA TYR A 79 24.79 16.04 -2.08
C TYR A 79 24.22 15.11 -3.14
N LEU A 80 22.88 14.99 -3.15
CA LEU A 80 22.09 14.33 -4.18
C LEU A 80 21.60 15.37 -5.19
N ASP A 81 21.80 15.08 -6.45
CA ASP A 81 21.39 15.92 -7.57
C ASP A 81 19.94 15.65 -8.01
N ASN A 82 19.53 16.28 -9.10
CA ASN A 82 18.21 16.16 -9.68
C ASN A 82 17.84 14.74 -10.17
N ASN A 83 18.80 13.82 -10.30
CA ASN A 83 18.51 12.45 -10.69
C ASN A 83 17.76 11.67 -9.60
N TYR A 84 17.79 12.17 -8.36
CA TYR A 84 17.07 11.57 -7.23
C TYR A 84 15.71 12.23 -6.93
N ARG A 85 15.19 13.07 -7.82
CA ARG A 85 13.91 13.79 -7.63
C ARG A 85 12.76 12.89 -7.28
N LEU A 86 12.60 11.77 -8.00
CA LEU A 86 11.51 10.82 -7.75
C LEU A 86 11.58 10.22 -6.34
N PHE A 87 12.78 9.96 -5.86
CA PHE A 87 12.99 9.49 -4.50
C PHE A 87 12.61 10.56 -3.46
N TRP A 88 12.98 11.82 -3.70
CA TRP A 88 12.61 12.94 -2.83
C TRP A 88 11.09 13.12 -2.78
N CYS A 89 10.42 13.08 -3.94
CA CYS A 89 8.95 13.12 -4.01
C CYS A 89 8.33 11.96 -3.22
N PHE A 90 8.85 10.76 -3.36
CA PHE A 90 8.36 9.60 -2.65
C PHE A 90 8.45 9.79 -1.13
N ALA A 91 9.60 10.24 -0.64
CA ALA A 91 9.81 10.49 0.78
C ALA A 91 8.88 11.60 1.31
N GLY A 92 8.81 12.75 0.62
CA GLY A 92 7.96 13.88 1.02
C GLY A 92 6.48 13.54 1.05
N ILE A 93 5.98 12.81 0.04
CA ILE A 93 4.59 12.34 -0.02
C ILE A 93 4.32 11.33 1.11
N ALA A 94 5.24 10.40 1.37
CA ALA A 94 5.07 9.43 2.47
C ALA A 94 5.04 10.14 3.83
N GLY A 95 5.97 11.06 4.11
CA GLY A 95 5.96 11.85 5.35
C GLY A 95 4.68 12.68 5.50
N GLY A 96 4.29 13.42 4.45
CA GLY A 96 3.07 14.24 4.43
C GLY A 96 1.80 13.41 4.64
N THR A 97 1.71 12.23 4.00
CA THR A 97 0.57 11.32 4.20
C THR A 97 0.47 10.84 5.64
N ALA A 98 1.60 10.45 6.24
CA ALA A 98 1.62 10.01 7.63
C ALA A 98 1.15 11.13 8.59
N ALA A 99 1.61 12.37 8.38
CA ALA A 99 1.18 13.53 9.16
C ALA A 99 -0.31 13.83 8.98
N LEU A 100 -0.83 13.78 7.76
CA LEU A 100 -2.25 14.05 7.48
C LEU A 100 -3.19 12.99 8.03
N ILE A 101 -2.82 11.71 7.97
CA ILE A 101 -3.58 10.65 8.64
C ILE A 101 -3.53 10.88 10.16
N ASN A 102 -2.34 11.17 10.71
CA ASN A 102 -2.18 11.45 12.14
C ASN A 102 -3.05 12.62 12.62
N ALA A 103 -3.19 13.68 11.82
CA ALA A 103 -4.07 14.82 12.15
C ALA A 103 -5.55 14.42 12.28
N ARG A 104 -5.98 13.32 11.67
CA ARG A 104 -7.36 12.78 11.77
C ARG A 104 -7.56 11.83 12.96
N VAL A 105 -6.50 11.16 13.42
CA VAL A 105 -6.60 10.08 14.42
C VAL A 105 -5.81 10.31 15.70
N ASP A 106 -5.01 11.35 15.78
CA ASP A 106 -4.27 11.85 16.98
C ASP A 106 -3.43 10.77 17.70
N ILE A 107 -2.54 10.12 16.95
CA ILE A 107 -1.68 9.04 17.46
C ILE A 107 -0.40 9.58 18.13
N ALA A 108 0.21 10.60 17.50
CA ALA A 108 1.54 11.10 17.81
C ALA A 108 1.65 12.62 17.56
N ASP A 109 2.78 13.22 17.92
CA ASP A 109 3.12 14.55 17.44
C ASP A 109 3.23 14.56 15.89
N GLU A 110 2.89 15.71 15.26
CA GLU A 110 2.92 15.84 13.78
C GLU A 110 4.28 15.48 13.20
N ASP A 111 5.35 15.99 13.81
CA ASP A 111 6.72 15.74 13.37
C ASP A 111 7.10 14.27 13.53
N GLU A 112 6.65 13.62 14.62
CA GLU A 112 6.89 12.20 14.85
C GLU A 112 6.21 11.34 13.79
N ALA A 113 4.96 11.64 13.46
CA ALA A 113 4.21 10.96 12.41
C ALA A 113 4.86 11.17 11.04
N PHE A 114 5.25 12.41 10.73
CA PHE A 114 5.94 12.74 9.48
C PHE A 114 7.23 11.92 9.35
N PHE A 115 8.08 11.92 10.39
CA PHE A 115 9.34 11.18 10.35
C PHE A 115 9.15 9.66 10.28
N ALA A 116 8.13 9.13 10.94
CA ALA A 116 7.79 7.72 10.79
C ALA A 116 7.55 7.36 9.31
N GLY A 117 6.80 8.18 8.56
CA GLY A 117 6.62 8.01 7.12
C GLY A 117 7.91 8.08 6.29
N LEU A 118 8.95 8.75 6.79
CA LEU A 118 10.26 8.82 6.14
C LEU A 118 11.17 7.61 6.39
N LEU A 119 10.92 6.80 7.42
CA LEU A 119 11.85 5.75 7.86
C LEU A 119 12.31 4.82 6.72
N PRO A 120 11.44 4.29 5.85
CA PRO A 120 11.89 3.45 4.73
C PRO A 120 12.84 4.20 3.78
N SER A 121 12.56 5.48 3.53
CA SER A 121 13.41 6.34 2.69
C SER A 121 14.76 6.60 3.31
N VAL A 122 14.83 6.82 4.63
CA VAL A 122 16.12 6.93 5.37
C VAL A 122 16.93 5.64 5.21
N GLY A 123 16.29 4.48 5.33
CA GLY A 123 16.94 3.18 5.09
C GLY A 123 17.53 3.06 3.68
N MET A 124 16.78 3.49 2.66
CA MET A 124 17.25 3.51 1.27
C MET A 124 18.44 4.46 1.06
N LEU A 125 18.48 5.62 1.74
CA LEU A 125 19.64 6.51 1.73
C LEU A 125 20.87 5.86 2.38
N LEU A 126 20.68 5.10 3.45
CA LEU A 126 21.76 4.33 4.07
C LEU A 126 22.27 3.23 3.14
N MET A 127 21.38 2.56 2.40
CA MET A 127 21.77 1.61 1.34
C MET A 127 22.57 2.31 0.22
N LEU A 128 22.13 3.48 -0.24
CA LEU A 128 22.83 4.26 -1.24
C LEU A 128 24.24 4.64 -0.78
N LYS A 129 24.38 5.01 0.49
CA LYS A 129 25.67 5.34 1.08
C LYS A 129 26.59 4.12 1.18
N ALA A 130 26.05 2.97 1.56
CA ALA A 130 26.80 1.71 1.69
C ALA A 130 27.17 1.09 0.33
N HIS A 131 26.33 1.31 -0.69
CA HIS A 131 26.41 0.69 -2.01
C HIS A 131 26.22 1.72 -3.13
N PRO A 132 27.28 2.36 -3.66
CA PRO A 132 27.16 3.43 -4.65
C PRO A 132 26.32 3.09 -5.89
N HIS A 133 26.32 1.82 -6.32
CA HIS A 133 25.51 1.37 -7.47
C HIS A 133 24.03 1.16 -7.16
N TYR A 134 23.61 1.34 -5.90
CA TYR A 134 22.19 1.23 -5.48
C TYR A 134 21.31 2.26 -6.21
N ASN A 135 21.85 3.40 -6.62
CA ASN A 135 21.16 4.41 -7.42
C ASN A 135 20.54 3.84 -8.71
N ARG A 136 21.18 2.85 -9.36
CA ARG A 136 20.70 2.25 -10.61
C ARG A 136 19.38 1.50 -10.46
N ILE A 137 19.07 1.04 -9.25
CA ILE A 137 17.86 0.26 -8.97
C ILE A 137 16.87 0.99 -8.05
N MET A 138 17.25 2.14 -7.50
CA MET A 138 16.43 2.87 -6.52
C MET A 138 15.02 3.16 -7.05
N GLU A 139 14.90 3.71 -8.26
CA GLU A 139 13.58 3.96 -8.89
C GLU A 139 12.73 2.68 -9.04
N LEU A 140 13.38 1.57 -9.40
CA LEU A 140 12.70 0.28 -9.50
C LEU A 140 12.17 -0.17 -8.13
N LEU A 141 12.95 0.06 -7.06
CA LEU A 141 12.61 -0.32 -5.70
C LEU A 141 11.46 0.54 -5.12
N LEU A 142 11.29 1.77 -5.58
CA LEU A 142 10.14 2.60 -5.20
C LEU A 142 8.80 2.04 -5.71
N LYS A 143 8.81 1.26 -6.78
CA LYS A 143 7.61 0.65 -7.39
C LYS A 143 7.10 -0.56 -6.62
N VAL A 144 7.88 -1.14 -5.73
CA VAL A 144 7.53 -2.35 -4.98
C VAL A 144 7.28 -2.06 -3.50
N PRO A 145 6.39 -2.83 -2.83
CA PRO A 145 6.18 -2.72 -1.38
C PRO A 145 7.42 -3.16 -0.59
N GLY A 146 7.49 -2.76 0.69
CA GLY A 146 8.64 -2.97 1.57
C GLY A 146 9.14 -4.42 1.63
N ASP A 147 8.22 -5.38 1.74
CA ASP A 147 8.56 -6.82 1.78
C ASP A 147 9.25 -7.33 0.49
N GLN A 148 8.84 -6.80 -0.67
CA GLN A 148 9.48 -7.15 -1.94
C GLN A 148 10.81 -6.42 -2.11
N ARG A 149 10.92 -5.19 -1.59
CA ARG A 149 12.15 -4.42 -1.59
C ARG A 149 13.23 -5.13 -0.78
N VAL A 150 12.94 -5.55 0.45
CA VAL A 150 13.84 -6.35 1.29
C VAL A 150 14.33 -7.59 0.56
N PHE A 151 13.43 -8.36 -0.06
CA PHE A 151 13.82 -9.56 -0.82
C PHE A 151 14.82 -9.26 -1.95
N ILE A 152 14.60 -8.17 -2.70
CA ILE A 152 15.48 -7.79 -3.82
C ILE A 152 16.85 -7.34 -3.29
N GLU A 153 16.86 -6.49 -2.27
CA GLU A 153 18.08 -5.96 -1.67
C GLU A 153 18.94 -7.06 -1.05
N GLU A 154 18.36 -7.95 -0.25
CA GLU A 154 19.06 -9.10 0.33
C GLU A 154 19.67 -10.03 -0.73
N GLY A 155 18.91 -10.31 -1.79
CA GLY A 155 19.38 -11.12 -2.89
C GLY A 155 20.60 -10.53 -3.61
N LEU A 156 20.66 -9.19 -3.71
CA LEU A 156 21.71 -8.46 -4.42
C LEU A 156 22.89 -8.05 -3.53
N TYR A 157 22.63 -7.60 -2.32
CA TYR A 157 23.63 -6.95 -1.44
C TYR A 157 23.92 -7.71 -0.14
N LYS A 158 23.16 -8.77 0.19
CA LYS A 158 23.22 -9.52 1.47
C LYS A 158 22.88 -8.67 2.71
N THR A 159 22.21 -7.55 2.48
CA THR A 159 21.66 -6.62 3.46
C THR A 159 20.53 -5.86 2.82
N ASP A 160 19.68 -5.23 3.59
CA ASP A 160 18.55 -4.44 3.11
C ASP A 160 18.45 -3.09 3.85
N HIS A 161 17.49 -2.25 3.41
CA HIS A 161 17.30 -0.91 3.96
C HIS A 161 16.87 -0.92 5.44
N LEU A 162 16.17 -1.97 5.90
CA LEU A 162 15.78 -2.10 7.31
C LEU A 162 16.97 -2.52 8.18
N ASP A 163 17.80 -3.45 7.71
CA ASP A 163 19.09 -3.80 8.36
C ASP A 163 19.99 -2.55 8.52
N GLN A 164 20.01 -1.67 7.51
CA GLN A 164 20.78 -0.43 7.58
C GLN A 164 20.17 0.57 8.58
N LEU A 165 18.85 0.68 8.62
CA LEU A 165 18.17 1.49 9.65
C LEU A 165 18.47 0.98 11.06
N ASP A 166 18.30 -0.32 11.28
CA ASP A 166 18.52 -0.98 12.57
C ASP A 166 19.94 -0.71 13.11
N LYS A 167 20.95 -0.84 12.26
CA LYS A 167 22.35 -0.58 12.62
C LYS A 167 22.66 0.88 12.92
N ASN A 168 21.94 1.82 12.32
CA ASN A 168 22.28 3.25 12.36
C ASN A 168 21.38 4.09 13.28
N MET A 169 20.22 3.58 13.69
CA MET A 169 19.29 4.27 14.58
C MET A 169 19.20 3.58 15.95
N SER A 170 19.95 4.08 16.91
CA SER A 170 19.90 3.60 18.30
C SER A 170 18.92 4.41 19.16
N SER A 171 18.60 5.64 18.76
CA SER A 171 17.77 6.62 19.47
C SER A 171 17.13 7.56 18.42
N PRO A 172 15.90 8.05 18.62
CA PRO A 172 14.99 7.84 19.76
C PRO A 172 14.37 6.42 19.81
N LYS A 173 14.05 5.97 21.04
CA LYS A 173 13.50 4.62 21.28
C LYS A 173 12.23 4.35 20.48
N ILE A 174 11.33 5.33 20.34
CA ILE A 174 10.06 5.16 19.64
C ILE A 174 10.27 4.72 18.17
N TYR A 175 11.23 5.31 17.47
CA TYR A 175 11.53 4.92 16.08
C TYR A 175 12.26 3.58 16.02
N ARG A 176 13.07 3.28 17.03
CA ARG A 176 13.69 1.96 17.17
C ARG A 176 12.65 0.86 17.26
N ASP A 177 11.63 1.03 18.11
CA ASP A 177 10.53 0.08 18.25
C ASP A 177 9.74 -0.08 16.93
N VAL A 178 9.56 1.00 16.15
CA VAL A 178 8.94 0.94 14.81
C VAL A 178 9.81 0.16 13.81
N ILE A 179 11.12 0.39 13.81
CA ILE A 179 12.08 -0.33 12.96
C ILE A 179 12.09 -1.81 13.33
N ASP A 180 12.09 -2.17 14.60
CA ASP A 180 12.01 -3.55 15.06
C ASP A 180 10.73 -4.24 14.55
N LEU A 181 9.59 -3.54 14.54
CA LEU A 181 8.34 -4.03 13.94
C LEU A 181 8.50 -4.26 12.42
N MET A 182 9.09 -3.29 11.70
CA MET A 182 9.32 -3.41 10.26
C MET A 182 10.23 -4.60 9.93
N VAL A 183 11.32 -4.78 10.66
CA VAL A 183 12.25 -5.92 10.51
C VAL A 183 11.54 -7.25 10.76
N ASN A 184 10.70 -7.34 11.79
CA ASN A 184 9.97 -8.57 12.10
C ASN A 184 8.88 -8.89 11.07
N ILE A 185 8.21 -7.89 10.51
CA ILE A 185 7.10 -8.08 9.55
C ILE A 185 7.61 -8.29 8.12
N PHE A 186 8.63 -7.53 7.70
CA PHE A 186 9.14 -7.55 6.33
C PHE A 186 10.45 -8.35 6.17
N GLY A 187 11.17 -8.64 7.27
CA GLY A 187 12.51 -9.22 7.26
C GLY A 187 12.61 -10.69 6.85
N LYS A 188 13.81 -11.25 7.01
CA LYS A 188 14.41 -12.44 6.39
C LYS A 188 13.59 -13.74 6.34
N ASN A 189 12.63 -13.94 7.21
CA ASN A 189 11.96 -15.23 7.30
C ASN A 189 10.70 -15.39 6.47
N GLY A 190 10.27 -14.36 5.71
CA GLY A 190 9.12 -14.45 4.79
C GLY A 190 7.81 -14.93 5.41
N GLN A 191 7.84 -15.30 6.67
CA GLN A 191 6.67 -15.63 7.48
C GLN A 191 6.06 -14.30 7.91
N ARG A 192 5.15 -13.76 7.09
CA ARG A 192 4.24 -12.70 7.50
C ARG A 192 3.50 -13.17 8.76
N GLU A 193 4.06 -12.87 9.91
CA GLU A 193 3.26 -12.89 11.13
C GLU A 193 2.12 -11.88 10.90
N ARG A 194 0.89 -12.35 11.04
CA ARG A 194 -0.26 -11.45 10.90
C ARG A 194 -0.14 -10.40 11.99
N LEU A 195 -0.37 -9.13 11.66
CA LEU A 195 -0.34 -8.03 12.63
C LEU A 195 -1.12 -8.31 13.92
N CYS A 196 -2.18 -9.13 13.84
CA CYS A 196 -2.96 -9.57 15.00
C CYS A 196 -2.22 -10.58 15.91
N GLU A 197 -1.13 -11.20 15.45
CA GLU A 197 -0.36 -12.19 16.23
C GLU A 197 0.90 -11.57 16.87
N ILE A 198 1.35 -10.41 16.38
CA ILE A 198 2.56 -9.72 16.84
C ILE A 198 2.46 -9.19 18.28
N PRO A 199 1.37 -8.55 18.73
CA PRO A 199 1.27 -7.99 20.08
C PRO A 199 1.44 -9.00 21.22
N SER A 200 1.19 -10.29 20.96
CA SER A 200 1.34 -11.33 21.98
C SER A 200 2.80 -11.78 22.18
N LYS A 201 3.68 -11.50 21.22
CA LYS A 201 5.10 -11.91 21.24
C LYS A 201 6.07 -10.78 21.51
N LEU A 202 5.71 -9.53 21.15
CA LEU A 202 6.52 -8.35 21.30
C LEU A 202 5.87 -7.41 22.33
N SER A 203 6.56 -7.08 23.41
CA SER A 203 6.14 -6.03 24.35
C SER A 203 6.38 -4.64 23.72
N VAL A 204 5.62 -4.33 22.64
CA VAL A 204 5.72 -3.06 21.93
C VAL A 204 4.71 -2.06 22.48
N ALA A 205 5.11 -0.81 22.64
CA ALA A 205 4.21 0.26 23.04
C ALA A 205 3.11 0.46 21.98
N HIS A 206 1.87 0.71 22.41
CA HIS A 206 0.73 0.95 21.50
C HIS A 206 1.06 2.03 20.45
N LYS A 207 1.69 3.12 20.84
CA LYS A 207 2.10 4.23 19.96
C LYS A 207 3.03 3.77 18.84
N SER A 208 4.00 2.90 19.12
CA SER A 208 4.94 2.39 18.10
C SER A 208 4.24 1.50 17.07
N LEU A 209 3.22 0.73 17.49
CA LEU A 209 2.40 -0.06 16.59
C LEU A 209 1.56 0.84 15.66
N GLU A 210 0.96 1.89 16.20
CA GLU A 210 0.18 2.84 15.40
C GLU A 210 1.08 3.62 14.43
N LEU A 211 2.29 4.02 14.83
CA LEU A 211 3.27 4.63 13.93
C LEU A 211 3.70 3.66 12.81
N PHE A 212 3.86 2.37 13.11
CA PHE A 212 4.14 1.35 12.07
C PHE A 212 3.01 1.28 11.03
N LYS A 213 1.74 1.32 11.46
CA LYS A 213 0.60 1.36 10.55
C LYS A 213 0.63 2.60 9.65
N LEU A 214 1.02 3.76 10.21
CA LEU A 214 1.23 4.98 9.42
C LEU A 214 2.33 4.78 8.35
N VAL A 215 3.46 4.17 8.68
CA VAL A 215 4.54 3.87 7.73
C VAL A 215 4.02 3.06 6.54
N GLU A 216 3.34 1.94 6.80
CA GLU A 216 2.84 1.04 5.75
C GLU A 216 1.83 1.74 4.84
N THR A 217 0.93 2.52 5.44
CA THR A 217 -0.11 3.26 4.72
C THR A 217 0.48 4.42 3.91
N ALA A 218 1.42 5.16 4.47
CA ALA A 218 2.09 6.28 3.82
C ALA A 218 2.93 5.84 2.61
N GLU A 219 3.65 4.73 2.72
CA GLU A 219 4.36 4.15 1.56
C GLU A 219 3.40 3.71 0.45
N ALA A 220 2.25 3.14 0.80
CA ALA A 220 1.25 2.75 -0.18
C ALA A 220 0.65 3.97 -0.89
N ALA A 221 0.39 5.08 -0.17
CA ALA A 221 -0.06 6.35 -0.73
C ALA A 221 0.98 6.96 -1.69
N ALA A 222 2.25 7.00 -1.29
CA ALA A 222 3.32 7.52 -2.15
C ALA A 222 3.43 6.72 -3.46
N ARG A 223 3.33 5.39 -3.39
CA ARG A 223 3.29 4.55 -4.61
C ARG A 223 2.05 4.80 -5.46
N THR A 224 0.90 5.03 -4.84
CA THR A 224 -0.36 5.34 -5.53
C THR A 224 -0.23 6.61 -6.35
N LEU A 225 0.31 7.65 -5.76
CA LEU A 225 0.42 8.98 -6.38
C LEU A 225 1.53 9.04 -7.44
N LEU A 226 2.68 8.42 -7.20
CA LEU A 226 3.81 8.46 -8.12
C LEU A 226 3.76 7.41 -9.24
N PHE A 227 3.08 6.30 -9.01
CA PHE A 227 3.00 5.19 -9.97
C PHE A 227 1.56 4.74 -10.17
N PRO A 228 0.71 5.59 -10.74
CA PRO A 228 -0.72 5.33 -10.88
C PRO A 228 -1.05 4.10 -11.73
N SER A 229 -0.15 3.65 -12.60
CA SER A 229 -0.29 2.38 -13.33
C SER A 229 -0.21 1.14 -12.41
N ILE A 230 0.24 1.30 -11.16
CA ILE A 230 0.33 0.21 -10.18
C ILE A 230 -0.96 0.16 -9.36
N VAL A 231 -2.02 -0.41 -9.94
CA VAL A 231 -3.34 -0.53 -9.31
C VAL A 231 -3.27 -1.18 -7.93
N GLU A 232 -2.38 -2.15 -7.73
CA GLU A 232 -2.19 -2.83 -6.46
C GLU A 232 -1.71 -1.89 -5.32
N ALA A 233 -1.05 -0.78 -5.67
CA ALA A 233 -0.66 0.23 -4.68
C ALA A 233 -1.88 1.02 -4.19
N GLN A 234 -2.76 1.43 -5.13
CA GLN A 234 -4.01 2.11 -4.81
C GLN A 234 -4.90 1.25 -3.91
N GLU A 235 -5.04 -0.03 -4.27
CA GLU A 235 -5.83 -0.98 -3.50
C GLU A 235 -5.28 -1.19 -2.10
N LYS A 236 -3.98 -1.35 -2.00
CA LYS A 236 -3.31 -1.52 -0.71
C LYS A 236 -3.47 -0.28 0.17
N PHE A 237 -3.34 0.91 -0.41
CA PHE A 237 -3.57 2.16 0.32
C PHE A 237 -5.01 2.24 0.85
N ARG A 238 -6.01 2.00 -0.01
CA ARG A 238 -7.43 2.01 0.39
C ARG A 238 -7.72 0.98 1.48
N GLU A 239 -7.19 -0.26 1.33
CA GLU A 239 -7.30 -1.31 2.34
C GLU A 239 -6.74 -0.85 3.69
N LEU A 240 -5.51 -0.32 3.71
CA LEU A 240 -4.84 0.09 4.93
C LEU A 240 -5.51 1.30 5.60
N ALA A 241 -5.89 2.31 4.81
CA ALA A 241 -6.59 3.49 5.32
C ALA A 241 -7.90 3.12 6.02
N LYS A 242 -8.68 2.20 5.43
CA LYS A 242 -9.92 1.70 6.03
C LYS A 242 -9.68 0.82 7.25
N VAL A 243 -8.81 -0.18 7.13
CA VAL A 243 -8.61 -1.20 8.18
C VAL A 243 -7.93 -0.61 9.39
N TYR A 244 -6.89 0.19 9.20
CA TYR A 244 -6.11 0.73 10.30
C TYR A 244 -6.71 1.98 10.91
N PHE A 245 -7.20 2.91 10.08
CA PHE A 245 -7.56 4.25 10.50
C PHE A 245 -9.05 4.57 10.37
N LYS A 246 -9.86 3.61 9.88
CA LYS A 246 -11.30 3.77 9.70
C LYS A 246 -11.69 4.94 8.79
N ILE A 247 -10.81 5.32 7.85
CA ILE A 247 -11.07 6.40 6.90
C ILE A 247 -12.11 5.92 5.88
N PRO A 248 -13.25 6.60 5.73
CA PRO A 248 -14.28 6.24 4.77
C PRO A 248 -13.80 6.32 3.31
N GLU A 249 -14.38 5.54 2.42
CA GLU A 249 -13.99 5.51 0.99
C GLU A 249 -14.06 6.90 0.33
N ASN A 250 -15.09 7.68 0.65
CA ASN A 250 -15.28 9.02 0.09
C ASN A 250 -14.18 10.00 0.51
N ASP A 251 -13.61 9.82 1.71
CA ASP A 251 -12.58 10.70 2.27
C ASP A 251 -11.17 10.34 1.79
N ILE A 252 -11.01 9.14 1.21
CA ILE A 252 -9.71 8.68 0.70
C ILE A 252 -9.22 9.53 -0.49
N GLU A 253 -10.11 9.88 -1.42
CA GLU A 253 -9.76 10.73 -2.56
C GLU A 253 -9.44 12.16 -2.10
N GLU A 254 -10.20 12.68 -1.12
CA GLU A 254 -9.93 13.98 -0.51
C GLU A 254 -8.56 13.98 0.20
N LEU A 255 -8.25 12.92 0.96
CA LEU A 255 -6.94 12.76 1.61
C LEU A 255 -5.80 12.76 0.58
N LEU A 256 -5.93 12.04 -0.53
CA LEU A 256 -4.90 12.02 -1.58
C LEU A 256 -4.74 13.40 -2.24
N ALA A 257 -5.83 14.11 -2.49
CA ALA A 257 -5.78 15.46 -3.02
C ALA A 257 -5.12 16.45 -2.04
N GLU A 258 -5.41 16.32 -0.75
CA GLU A 258 -4.78 17.13 0.31
C GLU A 258 -3.27 16.88 0.42
N VAL A 259 -2.85 15.59 0.35
CA VAL A 259 -1.43 15.21 0.32
C VAL A 259 -0.72 15.88 -0.86
N LEU A 260 -1.31 15.82 -2.06
CA LEU A 260 -0.72 16.45 -3.24
C LEU A 260 -0.63 17.96 -3.10
N ASN A 261 -1.67 18.62 -2.57
CA ASN A 261 -1.68 20.07 -2.34
C ASN A 261 -0.60 20.50 -1.35
N GLN A 262 -0.44 19.79 -0.22
CA GLN A 262 0.61 20.09 0.75
C GLN A 262 2.00 19.86 0.15
N PHE A 263 2.19 18.80 -0.62
CA PHE A 263 3.45 18.51 -1.29
C PHE A 263 3.77 19.57 -2.37
N ASP A 264 2.78 20.06 -3.14
CA ASP A 264 2.95 21.14 -4.11
C ASP A 264 3.39 22.46 -3.44
N LEU A 265 2.80 22.79 -2.30
CA LEU A 265 3.23 23.94 -1.49
C LEU A 265 4.70 23.78 -1.05
N ALA A 266 5.09 22.61 -0.58
CA ALA A 266 6.49 22.35 -0.23
C ALA A 266 7.42 22.47 -1.45
N CYS A 267 7.04 21.95 -2.62
CA CYS A 267 7.81 22.09 -3.86
C CYS A 267 8.06 23.55 -4.24
N LYS A 268 7.06 24.42 -4.07
CA LYS A 268 7.20 25.87 -4.32
C LYS A 268 8.21 26.52 -3.39
N GLU A 269 8.20 26.17 -2.12
CA GLU A 269 9.16 26.68 -1.13
C GLU A 269 10.61 26.26 -1.45
N PHE A 270 10.80 25.10 -2.12
CA PHE A 270 12.11 24.62 -2.57
C PHE A 270 12.51 25.10 -3.98
N ASN A 271 11.74 25.99 -4.63
CA ASN A 271 11.90 26.34 -6.05
C ASN A 271 11.95 25.10 -6.98
N ALA A 272 11.16 24.09 -6.66
CA ALA A 272 11.10 22.80 -7.33
C ALA A 272 9.73 22.57 -8.03
N GLU A 273 9.11 23.63 -8.54
CA GLU A 273 7.72 23.66 -9.05
C GLU A 273 7.43 22.62 -10.15
N GLY A 274 8.38 22.34 -11.02
CA GLY A 274 8.21 21.31 -12.08
C GLY A 274 8.12 19.86 -11.58
N LEU A 275 8.28 19.60 -10.28
CA LEU A 275 8.19 18.26 -9.69
C LEU A 275 6.76 17.86 -9.36
N SER A 276 5.95 18.81 -8.87
CA SER A 276 4.55 18.57 -8.55
C SER A 276 3.71 18.29 -9.80
N GLU A 277 3.99 18.98 -10.91
CA GLU A 277 3.24 18.80 -12.17
C GLU A 277 3.38 17.37 -12.75
N GLN A 278 4.54 16.74 -12.61
CA GLN A 278 4.71 15.33 -13.01
C GLN A 278 3.92 14.36 -12.13
N CYS A 279 3.80 14.65 -10.84
CA CYS A 279 3.02 13.82 -9.92
C CYS A 279 1.50 13.98 -10.18
N VAL A 280 1.03 15.22 -10.42
CA VAL A 280 -0.38 15.53 -10.69
C VAL A 280 -0.83 15.00 -12.05
N SER A 281 -0.04 15.18 -13.11
CA SER A 281 -0.38 14.68 -14.45
C SER A 281 -0.50 13.15 -14.51
N ASN A 282 0.21 12.46 -13.63
CA ASN A 282 0.11 11.01 -13.51
C ASN A 282 -1.16 10.57 -12.76
N ALA A 283 -1.64 11.34 -11.78
CA ALA A 283 -2.86 11.04 -11.02
C ALA A 283 -4.14 11.16 -11.85
N GLU A 284 -4.22 12.14 -12.77
CA GLU A 284 -5.38 12.33 -13.64
C GLU A 284 -5.56 11.23 -14.70
N ASN A 285 -4.49 10.50 -15.07
CA ASN A 285 -4.52 9.44 -16.07
C ASN A 285 -4.87 8.05 -15.52
N CYS A 286 -5.14 7.94 -14.23
CA CYS A 286 -5.45 6.66 -13.56
C CYS A 286 -6.91 6.23 -13.71
N ARG A 287 -7.44 6.21 -14.94
CA ARG A 287 -8.64 5.42 -15.25
C ARG A 287 -8.19 3.97 -15.42
N THR A 288 -8.67 3.11 -14.55
CA THR A 288 -8.47 1.66 -14.58
C THR A 288 -8.90 1.10 -15.94
N GLN A 289 -7.97 1.00 -16.88
CA GLN A 289 -8.18 0.12 -18.03
C GLN A 289 -8.14 -1.30 -17.48
N GLY A 290 -9.26 -2.00 -17.57
CA GLY A 290 -9.39 -3.37 -17.11
C GLY A 290 -8.31 -4.24 -17.74
N ILE A 291 -7.39 -4.75 -16.91
CA ILE A 291 -6.37 -5.69 -17.38
C ILE A 291 -7.07 -7.00 -17.68
N PRO A 292 -6.97 -7.54 -18.91
CA PRO A 292 -7.62 -8.81 -19.22
C PRO A 292 -6.97 -9.93 -18.39
N PHE A 293 -7.79 -10.86 -17.92
CA PHE A 293 -7.26 -12.08 -17.30
C PHE A 293 -6.63 -12.95 -18.41
N LEU A 294 -5.32 -13.19 -18.28
CA LEU A 294 -4.51 -13.84 -19.30
C LEU A 294 -4.25 -15.30 -18.96
N THR A 295 -4.55 -16.22 -19.90
CA THR A 295 -4.18 -17.64 -19.80
C THR A 295 -3.97 -18.30 -21.16
N LYS A 296 -3.03 -19.23 -21.24
CA LYS A 296 -2.84 -20.16 -22.35
C LYS A 296 -3.46 -21.53 -22.07
N SER A 297 -3.72 -21.85 -20.79
CA SER A 297 -4.27 -23.12 -20.35
C SER A 297 -5.62 -23.43 -21.00
N GLY A 298 -5.69 -24.56 -21.70
CA GLY A 298 -6.91 -25.00 -22.40
C GLY A 298 -8.06 -25.29 -21.44
N ALA A 299 -7.76 -25.90 -20.30
CA ALA A 299 -8.75 -26.20 -19.26
C ALA A 299 -9.33 -24.90 -18.68
N LEU A 300 -8.46 -23.94 -18.36
CA LEU A 300 -8.90 -22.66 -17.79
C LEU A 300 -9.70 -21.82 -18.80
N LYS A 301 -9.33 -21.87 -20.10
CA LYS A 301 -10.10 -21.22 -21.18
C LYS A 301 -11.52 -21.79 -21.30
N LYS A 302 -11.70 -23.09 -21.05
CA LYS A 302 -13.05 -23.70 -21.08
C LYS A 302 -13.90 -23.16 -19.92
N SER A 303 -13.37 -23.19 -18.70
CA SER A 303 -14.07 -22.63 -17.51
C SER A 303 -14.35 -21.13 -17.65
N LEU A 304 -13.43 -20.36 -18.26
CA LEU A 304 -13.66 -18.94 -18.57
C LEU A 304 -14.85 -18.72 -19.49
N LYS A 305 -15.09 -19.57 -20.49
CA LYS A 305 -16.26 -19.44 -21.38
C LYS A 305 -17.57 -19.58 -20.61
N GLU A 306 -17.62 -20.53 -19.66
CA GLU A 306 -18.80 -20.75 -18.82
C GLU A 306 -19.06 -19.54 -17.89
N ILE A 307 -18.01 -19.00 -17.29
CA ILE A 307 -18.09 -17.79 -16.45
C ILE A 307 -18.47 -16.55 -17.26
N TYR A 308 -17.96 -16.40 -18.49
CA TYR A 308 -18.34 -15.30 -19.36
C TYR A 308 -19.82 -15.35 -19.75
N ALA A 309 -20.35 -16.53 -20.05
CA ALA A 309 -21.78 -16.71 -20.31
C ALA A 309 -22.61 -16.35 -19.06
N ALA A 310 -22.23 -16.85 -17.88
CA ALA A 310 -22.88 -16.51 -16.63
C ALA A 310 -22.82 -15.00 -16.32
N ASN A 311 -21.71 -14.36 -16.64
CA ASN A 311 -21.52 -12.92 -16.44
C ASN A 311 -22.44 -12.09 -17.34
N SER A 312 -22.61 -12.47 -18.61
CA SER A 312 -23.54 -11.81 -19.54
C SER A 312 -25.02 -12.03 -19.18
N GLU A 313 -25.34 -13.13 -18.48
CA GLU A 313 -26.66 -13.43 -17.91
C GLU A 313 -26.90 -12.79 -16.55
N ASP A 314 -26.01 -11.90 -16.11
CA ASP A 314 -26.08 -11.18 -14.83
C ASP A 314 -26.10 -12.09 -13.57
N LYS A 315 -25.55 -13.30 -13.66
CA LYS A 315 -25.47 -14.25 -12.54
C LYS A 315 -24.37 -13.88 -11.56
N ASN A 316 -24.56 -14.19 -10.30
CA ASN A 316 -23.51 -14.10 -9.29
C ASN A 316 -22.38 -15.09 -9.59
N ILE A 317 -21.13 -14.68 -9.30
CA ILE A 317 -19.94 -15.44 -9.67
C ILE A 317 -19.07 -15.69 -8.43
N LEU A 318 -18.63 -16.93 -8.26
CA LEU A 318 -17.65 -17.34 -7.27
C LEU A 318 -16.34 -17.75 -7.94
N ILE A 319 -15.25 -17.08 -7.58
CA ILE A 319 -13.91 -17.41 -8.04
C ILE A 319 -13.10 -17.92 -6.84
N PHE A 320 -12.66 -19.18 -6.87
CA PHE A 320 -11.89 -19.73 -5.77
C PHE A 320 -10.55 -20.32 -6.22
N GLY A 321 -9.62 -20.43 -5.29
CA GLY A 321 -8.25 -20.90 -5.50
C GLY A 321 -7.26 -20.26 -4.53
N GLU A 322 -6.01 -20.66 -4.58
CA GLU A 322 -4.96 -20.19 -3.68
C GLU A 322 -4.77 -18.67 -3.65
N SER A 323 -3.96 -18.19 -2.71
CA SER A 323 -3.57 -16.78 -2.67
C SER A 323 -2.83 -16.39 -3.96
N SER A 324 -3.03 -15.14 -4.40
CA SER A 324 -2.29 -14.54 -5.53
C SER A 324 -2.39 -15.28 -6.88
N VAL A 325 -3.41 -16.13 -7.10
CA VAL A 325 -3.62 -16.79 -8.42
C VAL A 325 -4.29 -15.89 -9.46
N GLY A 326 -4.77 -14.69 -9.06
CA GLY A 326 -5.43 -13.73 -9.95
C GLY A 326 -6.96 -13.69 -9.83
N LYS A 327 -7.56 -14.17 -8.72
CA LYS A 327 -9.02 -14.15 -8.48
C LYS A 327 -9.64 -12.77 -8.64
N ARG A 328 -9.06 -11.78 -7.96
CA ARG A 328 -9.52 -10.38 -8.03
C ARG A 328 -9.38 -9.81 -9.43
N LEU A 329 -8.26 -10.05 -10.11
CA LEU A 329 -8.04 -9.61 -11.48
C LEU A 329 -9.13 -10.14 -12.42
N LEU A 330 -9.53 -11.40 -12.25
CA LEU A 330 -10.62 -11.99 -13.03
C LEU A 330 -11.96 -11.30 -12.70
N ALA A 331 -12.27 -11.03 -11.43
CA ALA A 331 -13.51 -10.35 -11.05
C ALA A 331 -13.62 -8.95 -11.68
N ILE A 332 -12.56 -8.15 -11.63
CA ILE A 332 -12.51 -6.83 -12.28
C ILE A 332 -12.63 -6.96 -13.80
N SER A 333 -11.91 -7.92 -14.38
CA SER A 333 -11.99 -8.18 -15.81
C SER A 333 -13.41 -8.55 -16.25
N LEU A 334 -14.13 -9.35 -15.47
CA LEU A 334 -15.53 -9.71 -15.72
C LEU A 334 -16.45 -8.50 -15.67
N HIS A 335 -16.28 -7.61 -14.68
CA HIS A 335 -17.08 -6.39 -14.59
C HIS A 335 -16.87 -5.49 -15.82
N SER A 336 -15.63 -5.32 -16.25
CA SER A 336 -15.25 -4.43 -17.37
C SER A 336 -15.56 -4.99 -18.77
N ARG A 337 -16.05 -6.23 -18.88
CA ARG A 337 -16.32 -6.85 -20.18
C ARG A 337 -17.42 -6.14 -20.96
N PRO A 338 -17.29 -6.05 -22.31
CA PRO A 338 -18.30 -5.42 -23.16
C PRO A 338 -19.69 -6.07 -23.09
N ASP A 339 -19.73 -7.37 -22.81
CA ASP A 339 -20.95 -8.18 -22.70
C ASP A 339 -21.56 -8.19 -21.29
N ASN A 340 -20.95 -7.52 -20.32
CA ASN A 340 -21.52 -7.36 -18.98
C ASN A 340 -22.54 -6.21 -18.99
N PRO A 341 -23.82 -6.46 -18.61
CA PRO A 341 -24.85 -5.43 -18.58
C PRO A 341 -24.53 -4.30 -17.56
N ARG A 342 -23.71 -4.60 -16.54
CA ARG A 342 -23.35 -3.64 -15.46
C ARG A 342 -21.99 -2.96 -15.65
N ARG A 343 -21.33 -3.09 -16.81
CA ARG A 343 -19.95 -2.62 -17.04
C ARG A 343 -19.71 -1.11 -16.79
N HIS A 344 -20.77 -0.30 -16.92
CA HIS A 344 -20.72 1.17 -16.71
C HIS A 344 -21.36 1.60 -15.37
N LYS A 345 -21.73 0.64 -14.55
CA LYS A 345 -22.31 0.83 -13.24
C LYS A 345 -21.22 0.77 -12.15
N PRO A 346 -21.51 1.17 -10.92
CA PRO A 346 -20.53 1.11 -9.83
C PRO A 346 -19.96 -0.30 -9.63
N PHE A 347 -18.66 -0.35 -9.30
CA PHE A 347 -17.97 -1.57 -8.87
C PHE A 347 -17.31 -1.28 -7.53
N LEU A 348 -17.81 -1.93 -6.47
CA LEU A 348 -17.27 -1.77 -5.12
C LEU A 348 -16.65 -3.07 -4.62
N GLU A 349 -15.63 -2.95 -3.78
CA GLU A 349 -14.98 -4.09 -3.13
C GLU A 349 -15.18 -4.06 -1.63
N ILE A 350 -15.61 -5.19 -1.07
CA ILE A 350 -15.71 -5.39 0.37
C ILE A 350 -14.77 -6.53 0.76
N HIS A 351 -13.85 -6.25 1.68
CA HIS A 351 -12.89 -7.21 2.17
C HIS A 351 -13.43 -7.90 3.42
N CYS A 352 -14.02 -9.09 3.27
CA CYS A 352 -14.74 -9.80 4.35
C CYS A 352 -13.85 -10.15 5.56
N ALA A 353 -12.53 -10.32 5.36
CA ALA A 353 -11.59 -10.59 6.44
C ALA A 353 -11.24 -9.35 7.30
N ALA A 354 -11.47 -8.15 6.78
CA ALA A 354 -11.12 -6.89 7.46
C ALA A 354 -12.24 -6.37 8.36
N LEU A 355 -13.44 -6.94 8.27
CA LEU A 355 -14.63 -6.43 8.93
C LEU A 355 -14.98 -7.32 10.14
N SER A 356 -14.96 -6.75 11.33
CA SER A 356 -15.57 -7.34 12.52
C SER A 356 -17.06 -6.98 12.61
N GLY A 357 -17.86 -7.74 13.35
CA GLY A 357 -19.31 -7.65 13.38
C GLY A 357 -19.97 -6.29 13.11
N ASP A 358 -19.80 -5.34 14.02
CA ASP A 358 -20.42 -4.01 13.90
C ASP A 358 -19.87 -3.19 12.72
N THR A 359 -18.61 -3.37 12.38
CA THR A 359 -17.97 -2.69 11.24
C THR A 359 -18.49 -3.25 9.91
N PHE A 360 -18.80 -4.54 9.84
CA PHE A 360 -19.37 -5.16 8.65
C PHE A 360 -20.74 -4.58 8.33
N ASP A 361 -21.63 -4.50 9.34
CA ASP A 361 -22.97 -3.97 9.15
C ASP A 361 -22.95 -2.48 8.74
N MET A 362 -22.04 -1.69 9.33
CA MET A 362 -21.88 -0.28 8.99
C MET A 362 -21.35 -0.08 7.55
N GLU A 363 -20.36 -0.85 7.13
CA GLU A 363 -19.81 -0.80 5.76
C GLU A 363 -20.83 -1.28 4.72
N LEU A 364 -21.62 -2.31 5.04
CA LEU A 364 -22.56 -2.88 4.10
C LEU A 364 -23.85 -2.07 4.00
N PHE A 365 -24.48 -1.74 5.15
CA PHE A 365 -25.79 -1.10 5.22
C PHE A 365 -25.74 0.42 5.38
N GLY A 366 -24.64 0.95 5.90
CA GLY A 366 -24.52 2.36 6.25
C GLY A 366 -25.22 2.74 7.55
N ALA A 367 -25.13 4.01 7.92
CA ALA A 367 -25.73 4.55 9.14
C ALA A 367 -26.37 5.92 8.90
N THR A 368 -27.47 6.21 9.60
CA THR A 368 -28.04 7.55 9.73
C THR A 368 -27.32 8.31 10.83
N GLY A 369 -26.95 9.58 10.60
CA GLY A 369 -26.24 10.38 11.60
C GLY A 369 -27.02 10.53 12.91
N GLY A 370 -26.27 10.58 14.05
CA GLY A 370 -26.80 10.85 15.39
C GLY A 370 -27.20 9.61 16.21
N VAL A 371 -27.16 8.40 15.66
CA VAL A 371 -27.42 7.17 16.38
C VAL A 371 -26.10 6.58 16.87
N PHE A 372 -25.97 6.31 18.17
CA PHE A 372 -24.74 5.81 18.83
C PHE A 372 -23.47 6.68 18.58
N GLY A 373 -23.63 7.98 18.28
CA GLY A 373 -22.48 8.86 17.98
C GLY A 373 -21.88 8.65 16.59
N LEU A 374 -22.54 7.87 15.73
CA LEU A 374 -22.11 7.64 14.35
C LEU A 374 -22.43 8.86 13.47
N GLU A 375 -21.52 9.21 12.57
CA GLU A 375 -21.79 10.15 11.48
C GLU A 375 -22.65 9.48 10.40
N LYS A 376 -23.32 10.29 9.58
CA LYS A 376 -24.09 9.79 8.44
C LYS A 376 -23.15 9.14 7.44
N HIS A 377 -23.35 7.85 7.19
CA HIS A 377 -22.52 7.06 6.29
C HIS A 377 -23.37 6.25 5.30
N LYS A 378 -23.04 6.32 4.01
CA LYS A 378 -23.69 5.50 2.99
C LYS A 378 -23.06 4.11 2.95
N GLY A 379 -23.89 3.08 3.01
CA GLY A 379 -23.44 1.70 2.91
C GLY A 379 -23.10 1.27 1.48
N ALA A 380 -22.37 0.16 1.37
CA ALA A 380 -21.98 -0.38 0.08
C ALA A 380 -23.19 -0.82 -0.77
N LEU A 381 -24.29 -1.26 -0.17
CA LEU A 381 -25.52 -1.59 -0.89
C LEU A 381 -26.14 -0.37 -1.56
N GLU A 382 -26.15 0.79 -0.88
CA GLU A 382 -26.62 2.04 -1.47
C GLU A 382 -25.66 2.55 -2.57
N LEU A 383 -24.34 2.50 -2.33
CA LEU A 383 -23.33 3.04 -3.25
C LEU A 383 -23.19 2.19 -4.52
N ALA A 384 -23.46 0.89 -4.44
CA ALA A 384 -23.32 -0.04 -5.55
C ALA A 384 -24.64 -0.34 -6.26
N ASP A 385 -25.71 0.35 -5.93
CA ASP A 385 -27.03 0.07 -6.52
C ASP A 385 -27.01 0.13 -8.06
N GLY A 386 -27.60 -0.86 -8.70
CA GLY A 386 -27.50 -1.14 -10.13
C GLY A 386 -26.16 -1.71 -10.60
N GLY A 387 -25.18 -1.85 -9.70
CA GLY A 387 -23.78 -2.22 -9.99
C GLY A 387 -23.36 -3.61 -9.56
N THR A 388 -22.09 -3.74 -9.19
CA THR A 388 -21.47 -5.01 -8.76
C THR A 388 -20.71 -4.80 -7.45
N ILE A 389 -20.92 -5.69 -6.47
CA ILE A 389 -20.07 -5.79 -5.27
C ILE A 389 -19.17 -7.01 -5.39
N LEU A 390 -17.86 -6.81 -5.22
CA LEU A 390 -16.88 -7.88 -5.05
C LEU A 390 -16.69 -8.15 -3.55
N LEU A 391 -17.21 -9.30 -3.07
CA LEU A 391 -16.96 -9.82 -1.74
C LEU A 391 -15.64 -10.58 -1.74
N LYS A 392 -14.57 -9.94 -1.27
CA LYS A 392 -13.22 -10.52 -1.25
C LYS A 392 -13.03 -11.40 -0.03
N ASP A 393 -12.52 -12.62 -0.26
CA ASP A 393 -12.28 -13.64 0.77
C ASP A 393 -13.53 -13.93 1.63
N ILE A 394 -14.66 -14.24 0.96
CA ILE A 394 -15.96 -14.46 1.58
C ILE A 394 -15.94 -15.62 2.61
N ASP A 395 -15.02 -16.57 2.46
CA ASP A 395 -14.77 -17.67 3.40
C ASP A 395 -14.23 -17.18 4.76
N MET A 396 -13.79 -15.93 4.86
CA MET A 396 -13.33 -15.31 6.10
C MET A 396 -14.43 -14.52 6.83
N MET A 397 -15.62 -14.38 6.24
CA MET A 397 -16.77 -13.76 6.90
C MET A 397 -17.24 -14.61 8.07
N PRO A 398 -17.38 -14.07 9.29
CA PRO A 398 -17.88 -14.83 10.42
C PRO A 398 -19.30 -15.40 10.17
N MET A 399 -19.62 -16.57 10.75
CA MET A 399 -20.87 -17.28 10.48
C MET A 399 -22.12 -16.46 10.81
N ILE A 400 -22.07 -15.64 11.86
CA ILE A 400 -23.17 -14.77 12.27
C ILE A 400 -23.49 -13.75 11.19
N GLN A 401 -22.46 -13.12 10.60
CA GLN A 401 -22.61 -12.16 9.51
C GLN A 401 -23.08 -12.85 8.23
N GLN A 402 -22.61 -14.08 7.95
CA GLN A 402 -23.10 -14.85 6.81
C GLN A 402 -24.62 -15.09 6.89
N ASP A 403 -25.13 -15.44 8.07
CA ASP A 403 -26.58 -15.68 8.27
C ASP A 403 -27.39 -14.39 8.24
N SER A 404 -26.89 -13.29 8.81
CA SER A 404 -27.51 -11.95 8.75
C SER A 404 -27.58 -11.47 7.30
N PHE A 405 -26.47 -11.57 6.58
CA PHE A 405 -26.40 -11.17 5.16
C PHE A 405 -27.31 -12.02 4.28
N ALA A 406 -27.43 -13.33 4.55
CA ALA A 406 -28.37 -14.20 3.85
C ALA A 406 -29.83 -13.75 4.02
N GLN A 407 -30.20 -13.26 5.18
CA GLN A 407 -31.58 -12.75 5.43
C GLN A 407 -31.85 -11.46 4.65
N THR A 408 -30.86 -10.55 4.57
CA THR A 408 -30.95 -9.32 3.80
C THR A 408 -31.12 -9.63 2.30
N LEU A 409 -30.26 -10.51 1.76
CA LEU A 409 -30.35 -10.91 0.36
C LEU A 409 -31.64 -11.64 -0.01
N TRP A 410 -32.23 -12.38 0.94
CA TRP A 410 -33.48 -13.10 0.69
C TRP A 410 -34.67 -12.15 0.52
N LYS A 411 -34.61 -10.98 1.20
CA LYS A 411 -35.68 -9.98 1.16
C LYS A 411 -35.52 -8.96 0.04
N ASP A 412 -34.32 -8.85 -0.56
CA ASP A 412 -33.89 -7.76 -1.46
C ASP A 412 -34.09 -6.36 -0.85
N GLU A 413 -34.08 -6.28 0.49
CA GLU A 413 -34.31 -5.07 1.26
C GLU A 413 -33.38 -5.02 2.47
N PHE A 414 -32.94 -3.82 2.84
CA PHE A 414 -32.10 -3.61 4.03
C PHE A 414 -32.53 -2.36 4.80
N TYR A 415 -32.04 -2.27 6.04
CA TYR A 415 -32.17 -1.09 6.89
C TYR A 415 -30.80 -0.50 7.13
N LYS A 416 -30.67 0.83 6.99
CA LYS A 416 -29.49 1.54 7.52
C LYS A 416 -29.52 1.46 9.04
N ILE A 417 -28.34 1.44 9.65
CA ILE A 417 -28.24 1.47 11.11
C ILE A 417 -28.88 2.75 11.63
N GLY A 418 -29.90 2.59 12.49
CA GLY A 418 -30.66 3.71 13.05
C GLY A 418 -31.86 4.17 12.22
N GLU A 419 -32.22 3.47 11.15
CA GLU A 419 -33.37 3.80 10.31
C GLU A 419 -34.47 2.72 10.40
N THR A 420 -35.71 3.15 10.27
CA THR A 420 -36.88 2.26 10.24
C THR A 420 -37.42 2.06 8.84
N HIS A 421 -36.90 2.82 7.85
CA HIS A 421 -37.29 2.70 6.45
C HIS A 421 -36.47 1.61 5.76
N GLN A 422 -37.14 0.75 4.99
CA GLN A 422 -36.52 -0.27 4.17
C GLN A 422 -36.10 0.33 2.82
N GLU A 423 -34.89 0.04 2.39
CA GLU A 423 -34.39 0.36 1.05
C GLU A 423 -34.20 -0.94 0.26
N SER A 424 -34.57 -0.93 -1.01
CA SER A 424 -34.30 -2.02 -1.95
C SER A 424 -32.99 -1.79 -2.67
N PHE A 425 -32.37 -2.86 -3.18
CA PHE A 425 -31.14 -2.80 -3.95
C PHE A 425 -31.18 -3.78 -5.14
N ASP A 426 -30.47 -3.43 -6.21
CA ASP A 426 -30.24 -4.29 -7.37
C ASP A 426 -28.73 -4.47 -7.58
N ILE A 427 -28.15 -5.52 -7.02
CA ILE A 427 -26.71 -5.73 -6.98
C ILE A 427 -26.34 -7.12 -7.46
N LYS A 428 -25.36 -7.18 -8.36
CA LYS A 428 -24.66 -8.40 -8.71
C LYS A 428 -23.50 -8.65 -7.75
N PHE A 429 -23.38 -9.87 -7.24
CA PHE A 429 -22.27 -10.25 -6.37
C PHE A 429 -21.23 -11.07 -7.13
N SER A 430 -19.99 -10.58 -7.12
CA SER A 430 -18.80 -11.36 -7.46
C SER A 430 -18.09 -11.71 -6.16
N MET A 431 -17.64 -12.94 -5.99
CA MET A 431 -17.04 -13.42 -4.75
C MET A 431 -15.69 -14.05 -5.01
N THR A 432 -14.72 -13.80 -4.12
CA THR A 432 -13.49 -14.57 -4.09
C THR A 432 -13.37 -15.38 -2.81
N SER A 433 -12.74 -16.54 -2.89
CA SER A 433 -12.47 -17.41 -1.75
C SER A 433 -11.16 -18.17 -1.93
N ARG A 434 -10.51 -18.53 -0.84
CA ARG A 434 -9.36 -19.45 -0.87
C ARG A 434 -9.81 -20.90 -0.95
N LYS A 435 -10.99 -21.20 -0.45
CA LYS A 435 -11.60 -22.52 -0.37
C LYS A 435 -12.80 -22.62 -1.29
N ASN A 436 -13.16 -23.85 -1.62
CA ASN A 436 -14.44 -24.11 -2.28
C ASN A 436 -15.58 -24.00 -1.27
N ILE A 437 -16.26 -22.84 -1.20
CA ILE A 437 -17.33 -22.59 -0.23
C ILE A 437 -18.52 -23.54 -0.39
N ILE A 438 -18.70 -24.18 -1.54
CA ILE A 438 -19.73 -25.20 -1.74
C ILE A 438 -19.42 -26.44 -0.88
N ASN A 439 -18.14 -26.83 -0.81
CA ASN A 439 -17.70 -27.92 0.06
C ASN A 439 -17.70 -27.50 1.54
N GLU A 440 -17.24 -26.28 1.84
CA GLU A 440 -17.27 -25.73 3.20
C GLU A 440 -18.70 -25.67 3.76
N ALA A 441 -19.70 -25.36 2.92
CA ALA A 441 -21.11 -25.36 3.32
C ALA A 441 -21.64 -26.77 3.65
N LYS A 442 -21.22 -27.79 2.87
CA LYS A 442 -21.57 -29.19 3.17
C LYS A 442 -21.00 -29.68 4.50
N GLU A 443 -19.85 -29.13 4.89
CA GLU A 443 -19.15 -29.46 6.13
C GLU A 443 -19.52 -28.53 7.30
N GLY A 444 -20.48 -27.62 7.10
CA GLY A 444 -20.98 -26.70 8.14
C GLY A 444 -20.03 -25.54 8.50
N ARG A 445 -18.99 -25.30 7.72
CA ARG A 445 -18.04 -24.19 7.92
C ARG A 445 -18.40 -22.92 7.12
N PHE A 446 -19.43 -22.99 6.29
CA PHE A 446 -20.00 -21.84 5.57
C PHE A 446 -21.53 -21.95 5.60
N SER A 447 -22.24 -20.82 5.63
CA SER A 447 -23.71 -20.79 5.68
C SER A 447 -24.34 -21.34 4.41
N ALA A 448 -25.02 -22.47 4.55
CA ALA A 448 -25.78 -23.06 3.44
C ALA A 448 -26.93 -22.12 2.98
N LYS A 449 -27.47 -21.28 3.89
CA LYS A 449 -28.50 -20.28 3.57
C LYS A 449 -27.92 -19.20 2.64
N LEU A 450 -26.76 -18.64 3.01
CA LEU A 450 -26.07 -17.62 2.20
C LEU A 450 -25.70 -18.18 0.83
N LEU A 451 -25.12 -19.38 0.77
CA LEU A 451 -24.79 -20.03 -0.49
C LEU A 451 -26.02 -20.24 -1.38
N LYS A 452 -27.14 -20.64 -0.79
CA LYS A 452 -28.40 -20.87 -1.54
C LYS A 452 -28.97 -19.57 -2.13
N VAL A 453 -28.92 -18.48 -1.38
CA VAL A 453 -29.44 -17.18 -1.85
C VAL A 453 -28.52 -16.61 -2.93
N LEU A 454 -27.20 -16.62 -2.73
CA LEU A 454 -26.23 -16.15 -3.71
C LEU A 454 -26.23 -16.98 -5.00
N ASN A 455 -26.49 -18.28 -4.91
CA ASN A 455 -26.57 -19.22 -6.01
C ASN A 455 -25.50 -18.97 -7.13
N PRO A 456 -24.20 -18.93 -6.78
CA PRO A 456 -23.20 -18.48 -7.73
C PRO A 456 -22.79 -19.55 -8.75
N VAL A 457 -22.47 -19.13 -9.95
CA VAL A 457 -21.67 -19.94 -10.86
C VAL A 457 -20.21 -19.89 -10.40
N SER A 458 -19.60 -21.05 -10.20
CA SER A 458 -18.28 -21.16 -9.58
C SER A 458 -17.17 -21.48 -10.57
N MET A 459 -15.98 -20.90 -10.37
CA MET A 459 -14.78 -21.18 -11.13
C MET A 459 -13.58 -21.37 -10.21
N HIS A 460 -12.83 -22.44 -10.42
CA HIS A 460 -11.53 -22.67 -9.80
C HIS A 460 -10.40 -22.11 -10.66
N ILE A 461 -9.52 -21.30 -10.05
CA ILE A 461 -8.26 -20.90 -10.67
C ILE A 461 -7.15 -21.75 -10.04
N PRO A 462 -6.52 -22.66 -10.80
CA PRO A 462 -5.43 -23.49 -10.28
C PRO A 462 -4.19 -22.64 -9.95
N PRO A 463 -3.30 -23.13 -9.06
CA PRO A 463 -2.04 -22.47 -8.76
C PRO A 463 -1.16 -22.38 -10.00
N LEU A 464 -0.21 -21.44 -9.99
CA LEU A 464 0.66 -21.18 -11.13
C LEU A 464 1.57 -22.39 -11.46
N SER A 465 1.90 -23.19 -10.46
CA SER A 465 2.63 -24.46 -10.61
C SER A 465 1.92 -25.49 -11.49
N GLU A 466 0.58 -25.47 -11.53
CA GLU A 466 -0.25 -26.37 -12.35
C GLU A 466 -0.58 -25.82 -13.75
N ARG A 467 -0.23 -24.54 -14.02
CA ARG A 467 -0.42 -23.88 -15.32
C ARG A 467 0.87 -23.21 -15.80
N ARG A 468 1.93 -24.01 -15.86
CA ARG A 468 3.27 -23.51 -16.22
C ARG A 468 3.35 -22.85 -17.59
N GLU A 469 2.48 -23.22 -18.53
CA GLU A 469 2.34 -22.59 -19.83
C GLU A 469 1.91 -21.12 -19.77
N ASP A 470 1.32 -20.68 -18.65
CA ASP A 470 0.93 -19.30 -18.45
C ASP A 470 2.08 -18.42 -17.96
N ILE A 471 3.12 -19.00 -17.34
CA ILE A 471 4.14 -18.23 -16.61
C ILE A 471 4.89 -17.25 -17.51
N GLU A 472 5.44 -17.73 -18.63
CA GLU A 472 6.18 -16.85 -19.57
C GLU A 472 5.26 -15.78 -20.17
N PHE A 473 4.01 -16.14 -20.45
CA PHE A 473 3.01 -15.25 -21.00
C PHE A 473 2.62 -14.14 -20.01
N ILE A 474 2.37 -14.51 -18.75
CA ILE A 474 2.07 -13.56 -17.68
C ILE A 474 3.30 -12.72 -17.35
N ALA A 475 4.51 -13.33 -17.35
CA ALA A 475 5.77 -12.62 -17.11
C ALA A 475 5.97 -11.49 -18.12
N ASN A 476 5.76 -11.74 -19.41
CA ASN A 476 5.88 -10.71 -20.45
C ASN A 476 4.88 -9.56 -20.24
N ALA A 477 3.64 -9.87 -19.90
CA ALA A 477 2.64 -8.84 -19.58
C ALA A 477 3.01 -8.00 -18.34
N LEU A 478 3.61 -8.63 -17.32
CA LEU A 478 4.09 -7.91 -16.15
C LEU A 478 5.33 -7.05 -16.45
N ILE A 479 6.24 -7.54 -17.30
CA ILE A 479 7.41 -6.77 -17.75
C ILE A 479 6.96 -5.50 -18.47
N GLU A 480 6.00 -5.61 -19.38
CA GLU A 480 5.44 -4.46 -20.09
C GLU A 480 4.72 -3.51 -19.13
N LYS A 481 3.81 -4.03 -18.29
CA LYS A 481 3.04 -3.24 -17.32
C LYS A 481 3.93 -2.41 -16.39
N TYR A 482 5.00 -3.00 -15.85
CA TYR A 482 5.89 -2.33 -14.89
C TYR A 482 7.09 -1.65 -15.56
N ASN A 483 7.17 -1.69 -16.88
CA ASN A 483 8.31 -1.17 -17.67
C ASN A 483 9.65 -1.71 -17.13
N LEU A 484 9.75 -3.04 -16.99
CA LEU A 484 10.94 -3.70 -16.48
C LEU A 484 11.99 -3.87 -17.57
N THR A 485 13.25 -3.55 -17.27
CA THR A 485 14.36 -3.74 -18.20
C THR A 485 14.86 -5.17 -18.10
N LEU A 486 14.43 -6.05 -19.02
CA LEU A 486 14.86 -7.44 -19.11
C LEU A 486 15.03 -7.84 -20.56
N THR A 487 16.13 -8.54 -20.87
CA THR A 487 16.28 -9.20 -22.18
C THR A 487 15.56 -10.55 -22.15
N ASP A 488 15.01 -10.99 -23.28
CA ASP A 488 14.36 -12.32 -23.43
C ASP A 488 15.25 -13.45 -22.91
N ARG A 489 16.55 -13.36 -23.18
CA ARG A 489 17.54 -14.35 -22.70
C ARG A 489 17.64 -14.34 -21.18
N ALA A 490 17.70 -13.17 -20.54
CA ALA A 490 17.79 -13.05 -19.08
C ALA A 490 16.49 -13.53 -18.42
N LEU A 491 15.33 -13.24 -19.02
CA LEU A 491 14.03 -13.73 -18.56
C LEU A 491 13.98 -15.27 -18.61
N ARG A 492 14.27 -15.88 -19.76
CA ARG A 492 14.19 -17.34 -19.93
C ARG A 492 15.16 -18.08 -19.02
N LEU A 493 16.39 -17.59 -18.86
CA LEU A 493 17.36 -18.19 -17.94
C LEU A 493 16.89 -18.05 -16.48
N GLY A 494 16.45 -16.84 -16.07
CA GLY A 494 15.98 -16.60 -14.72
C GLY A 494 14.73 -17.42 -14.37
N LEU A 495 13.76 -17.52 -15.30
CA LEU A 495 12.59 -18.39 -15.10
C LEU A 495 13.00 -19.86 -15.00
N ARG A 496 13.93 -20.34 -15.83
CA ARG A 496 14.38 -21.73 -15.81
C ARG A 496 15.10 -22.08 -14.50
N GLU A 497 16.01 -21.23 -14.04
CA GLU A 497 16.71 -21.40 -12.76
C GLU A 497 15.73 -21.38 -11.58
N SER A 498 14.68 -20.54 -11.65
CA SER A 498 13.70 -20.40 -10.59
C SER A 498 12.70 -21.56 -10.51
N TYR A 499 12.42 -22.27 -11.62
CA TYR A 499 11.57 -23.47 -11.56
C TYR A 499 12.12 -24.57 -10.66
N GLU A 500 13.44 -24.61 -10.49
CA GLU A 500 14.12 -25.60 -9.64
C GLU A 500 14.20 -25.12 -8.18
N THR A 501 14.19 -23.82 -7.94
CA THR A 501 14.47 -23.22 -6.62
C THR A 501 13.29 -22.51 -5.97
N LEU A 502 12.30 -22.07 -6.76
CA LEU A 502 11.11 -21.34 -6.28
C LEU A 502 9.83 -22.12 -6.61
N PRO A 503 9.22 -22.78 -5.65
CA PRO A 503 8.00 -23.55 -5.86
C PRO A 503 6.75 -22.71 -6.14
N PHE A 504 6.86 -21.37 -6.35
CA PHE A 504 5.74 -20.44 -6.55
C PHE A 504 4.60 -20.59 -5.53
N HIS A 505 4.95 -20.73 -4.26
CA HIS A 505 3.97 -20.89 -3.18
C HIS A 505 2.97 -19.72 -3.09
N ASP A 506 3.40 -18.52 -3.44
CA ASP A 506 2.55 -17.32 -3.50
C ASP A 506 2.25 -16.88 -4.95
N ASN A 507 2.26 -17.84 -5.87
CA ASN A 507 1.79 -17.70 -7.25
C ASN A 507 2.31 -16.45 -8.00
N LEU A 508 1.41 -15.54 -8.43
CA LEU A 508 1.77 -14.32 -9.17
C LEU A 508 2.62 -13.34 -8.35
N ARG A 509 2.57 -13.39 -7.02
CA ARG A 509 3.41 -12.54 -6.17
C ARG A 509 4.87 -12.98 -6.27
N ASP A 510 5.12 -14.28 -6.24
CA ASP A 510 6.48 -14.82 -6.38
C ASP A 510 7.02 -14.56 -7.79
N LEU A 511 6.20 -14.74 -8.82
CA LEU A 511 6.59 -14.39 -10.20
C LEU A 511 6.95 -12.91 -10.31
N LYS A 512 6.15 -12.02 -9.73
CA LYS A 512 6.41 -10.58 -9.72
C LYS A 512 7.73 -10.26 -9.00
N ARG A 513 7.96 -10.81 -7.81
CA ARG A 513 9.23 -10.66 -7.05
C ARG A 513 10.43 -11.07 -7.87
N LEU A 514 10.34 -12.21 -8.54
CA LEU A 514 11.39 -12.72 -9.41
C LEU A 514 11.69 -11.76 -10.57
N LEU A 515 10.67 -11.24 -11.25
CA LEU A 515 10.84 -10.33 -12.38
C LEU A 515 11.51 -9.02 -11.95
N PHE A 516 11.10 -8.45 -10.82
CA PHE A 516 11.75 -7.26 -10.28
C PHE A 516 13.20 -7.54 -9.86
N PHE A 517 13.48 -8.68 -9.23
CA PHE A 517 14.83 -9.10 -8.89
C PHE A 517 15.73 -9.25 -10.14
N LEU A 518 15.23 -9.93 -11.17
CA LEU A 518 15.97 -10.09 -12.43
C LEU A 518 16.22 -8.75 -13.12
N SER A 519 15.25 -7.84 -13.12
CA SER A 519 15.40 -6.50 -13.67
C SER A 519 16.44 -5.68 -12.89
N ALA A 520 16.41 -5.74 -11.56
CA ALA A 520 17.42 -5.09 -10.71
C ALA A 520 18.83 -5.65 -10.98
N LYS A 521 18.97 -6.97 -11.02
CA LYS A 521 20.24 -7.65 -11.35
C LYS A 521 20.77 -7.28 -12.74
N HIS A 522 19.88 -7.09 -13.72
CA HIS A 522 20.25 -6.65 -15.07
C HIS A 522 20.77 -5.21 -15.06
N ARG A 523 20.04 -4.29 -14.40
CA ARG A 523 20.46 -2.88 -14.28
C ARG A 523 21.79 -2.68 -13.56
N LEU A 524 22.14 -3.55 -12.62
CA LEU A 524 23.44 -3.49 -11.93
C LEU A 524 24.61 -3.94 -12.83
N LYS A 525 24.34 -4.79 -13.84
CA LYS A 525 25.37 -5.28 -14.79
C LYS A 525 25.56 -4.38 -16.00
N SER A 526 24.55 -3.59 -16.37
CA SER A 526 24.63 -2.56 -17.42
C SER A 526 25.27 -1.27 -16.89
#